data_1612d049de0cfed7e03562e6c95da762
#
_entry.id   1612d049de0cfed7e03562e6c95da762
#
_cell.length_a   1.000
_cell.length_b   1.000
_cell.length_c   1.000
_cell.angle_alpha   90.00
_cell.angle_beta   90.00
_cell.angle_gamma   90.00
#
_symmetry.space_group_name_H-M   'P 1'
#
loop_
_entity.id
_entity.type
_entity.pdbx_description
1 polymer ?
#
loop_
_entity_poly.entity_id
_entity_poly.type
_entity_poly.pdbx_seq_one_letter_code
_entity_poly.pdbx_strand_id
1 'polypeptide(L)'
;TLAYRFNGQPTFALEGSIFIAGAAVQWLRDGLGIIDHAAQSGTLAGDADPDQDVYLVPAFVGLGAPYWDAECRGALYGLTRATGRAEIARAALESVCFQSHDLITAMRGDWPDAEGLVLRVDGGMVASNWTMQRLADLLAAPVDRPTIPETTAMGAAYLAGLQSGLYPTPDEFAETWALEQRFTPRMEAAMRARKHAGWQDAIQRTLSRPDR
;
A
#
# COMPACT_ATOMS: atom_id res chain seq x y z
N THR A 1 8.45 -15.48 8.40
CA THR A 1 9.35 -14.91 9.43
C THR A 1 8.90 -15.24 10.85
N LEU A 2 9.77 -15.08 11.83
CA LEU A 2 9.40 -15.07 13.26
C LEU A 2 8.83 -13.69 13.58
N ALA A 3 7.52 -13.60 13.79
CA ALA A 3 6.88 -12.33 14.11
C ALA A 3 7.28 -11.83 15.51
N TYR A 4 7.14 -12.70 16.51
CA TYR A 4 7.56 -12.42 17.89
C TYR A 4 7.71 -13.72 18.68
N ARG A 5 8.34 -13.61 19.87
CA ARG A 5 8.34 -14.65 20.89
C ARG A 5 7.83 -14.06 22.19
N PHE A 6 6.74 -14.61 22.72
CA PHE A 6 6.14 -14.17 23.95
C PHE A 6 6.07 -15.33 24.95
N ASN A 7 6.56 -15.13 26.19
CA ASN A 7 6.64 -16.18 27.22
C ASN A 7 7.27 -17.50 26.72
N GLY A 8 8.30 -17.40 25.87
CA GLY A 8 9.00 -18.56 25.31
C GLY A 8 8.32 -19.20 24.08
N GLN A 9 7.08 -18.80 23.75
CA GLN A 9 6.34 -19.33 22.61
C GLN A 9 6.58 -18.45 21.36
N PRO A 10 7.06 -19.05 20.24
CA PRO A 10 7.24 -18.32 19.00
C PRO A 10 5.92 -18.20 18.24
N THR A 11 5.71 -17.05 17.62
CA THR A 11 4.62 -16.80 16.66
C THR A 11 5.22 -16.45 15.31
N PHE A 12 4.76 -17.11 14.25
CA PHE A 12 5.25 -16.91 12.90
C PHE A 12 4.24 -16.08 12.09
N ALA A 13 4.76 -15.34 11.11
CA ALA A 13 3.96 -14.58 10.16
C ALA A 13 4.52 -14.74 8.75
N LEU A 14 3.64 -14.68 7.75
CA LEU A 14 4.02 -14.42 6.38
C LEU A 14 4.29 -12.91 6.25
N GLU A 15 5.41 -12.56 5.66
CA GLU A 15 5.84 -11.17 5.51
C GLU A 15 6.19 -10.89 4.05
N GLY A 16 5.89 -9.70 3.59
CA GLY A 16 6.30 -9.20 2.29
C GLY A 16 6.49 -7.69 2.32
N SER A 17 7.34 -7.17 1.46
CA SER A 17 7.69 -5.76 1.43
C SER A 17 7.65 -5.20 0.01
N ILE A 18 7.02 -4.05 -0.14
CA ILE A 18 7.19 -3.15 -1.27
C ILE A 18 8.24 -2.10 -0.92
N PHE A 19 9.12 -1.74 -1.88
CA PHE A 19 10.25 -0.85 -1.54
C PHE A 19 9.84 0.62 -1.49
N ILE A 20 8.89 1.02 -2.33
CA ILE A 20 8.48 2.41 -2.47
C ILE A 20 6.98 2.55 -2.16
N ALA A 21 6.68 3.20 -1.05
CA ALA A 21 5.33 3.61 -0.64
C ALA A 21 5.28 5.13 -0.45
N GLY A 22 5.43 5.63 0.77
CA GLY A 22 5.45 7.07 1.07
C GLY A 22 6.54 7.84 0.31
N ALA A 23 7.64 7.18 -0.07
CA ALA A 23 8.69 7.77 -0.88
C ALA A 23 8.21 8.22 -2.27
N ALA A 24 7.16 7.62 -2.84
CA ALA A 24 6.54 8.11 -4.07
C ALA A 24 5.92 9.51 -3.88
N VAL A 25 5.25 9.74 -2.74
CA VAL A 25 4.68 11.06 -2.40
C VAL A 25 5.77 12.08 -2.10
N GLN A 26 6.84 11.67 -1.41
CA GLN A 26 8.01 12.52 -1.20
C GLN A 26 8.65 12.95 -2.54
N TRP A 27 8.74 12.03 -3.49
CA TRP A 27 9.27 12.34 -4.83
C TRP A 27 8.37 13.35 -5.58
N LEU A 28 7.04 13.27 -5.46
CA LEU A 28 6.14 14.30 -6.03
C LEU A 28 6.43 15.68 -5.46
N ARG A 29 6.76 15.77 -4.16
CA ARG A 29 7.05 17.02 -3.46
C ARG A 29 8.47 17.49 -3.73
N ASP A 30 9.46 16.66 -3.44
CA ASP A 30 10.86 17.07 -3.35
C ASP A 30 11.59 16.93 -4.71
N GLY A 31 11.21 15.92 -5.50
CA GLY A 31 11.81 15.65 -6.81
C GLY A 31 11.15 16.40 -7.95
N LEU A 32 9.81 16.40 -7.99
CA LEU A 32 9.05 17.04 -9.07
C LEU A 32 8.52 18.44 -8.71
N GLY A 33 8.34 18.76 -7.43
CA GLY A 33 7.78 20.05 -7.00
C GLY A 33 6.34 20.28 -7.44
N ILE A 34 5.56 19.21 -7.62
CA ILE A 34 4.15 19.32 -8.09
C ILE A 34 3.14 19.38 -6.96
N ILE A 35 3.58 19.12 -5.73
CA ILE A 35 2.84 19.34 -4.49
C ILE A 35 3.77 19.98 -3.45
N ASP A 36 3.22 20.79 -2.54
CA ASP A 36 3.97 21.41 -1.43
C ASP A 36 3.95 20.52 -0.18
N HIS A 37 2.84 19.80 0.02
CA HIS A 37 2.62 18.95 1.19
C HIS A 37 2.02 17.60 0.78
N ALA A 38 2.39 16.53 1.48
CA ALA A 38 1.88 15.18 1.22
C ALA A 38 0.34 15.10 1.21
N ALA A 39 -0.34 15.88 2.06
CA ALA A 39 -1.79 15.93 2.12
C ALA A 39 -2.47 16.40 0.81
N GLN A 40 -1.77 17.18 -0.04
CA GLN A 40 -2.29 17.62 -1.33
C GLN A 40 -2.40 16.50 -2.35
N SER A 41 -1.61 15.43 -2.21
CA SER A 41 -1.52 14.35 -3.21
C SER A 41 -2.88 13.68 -3.47
N GLY A 42 -3.65 13.41 -2.42
CA GLY A 42 -4.97 12.78 -2.54
C GLY A 42 -6.00 13.66 -3.24
N THR A 43 -6.03 14.97 -2.94
CA THR A 43 -6.91 15.94 -3.60
C THR A 43 -6.54 16.06 -5.07
N LEU A 44 -5.25 16.25 -5.35
CA LEU A 44 -4.73 16.36 -6.72
C LEU A 44 -5.02 15.11 -7.55
N ALA A 45 -4.85 13.91 -6.96
CA ALA A 45 -5.19 12.64 -7.61
C ALA A 45 -6.70 12.52 -7.92
N GLY A 46 -7.54 13.13 -7.09
CA GLY A 46 -9.00 13.19 -7.29
C GLY A 46 -9.41 14.06 -8.49
N ASP A 47 -8.59 15.06 -8.82
CA ASP A 47 -8.83 15.98 -9.96
C ASP A 47 -8.36 15.38 -11.30
N ALA A 48 -7.68 14.24 -11.28
CA ALA A 48 -7.16 13.60 -12.50
C ALA A 48 -8.30 13.11 -13.40
N ASP A 49 -8.12 13.29 -14.71
CA ASP A 49 -9.05 12.80 -15.74
C ASP A 49 -9.21 11.26 -15.61
N PRO A 50 -10.44 10.77 -15.35
CA PRO A 50 -10.69 9.34 -15.14
C PRO A 50 -10.41 8.47 -16.38
N ASP A 51 -10.43 9.07 -17.57
CA ASP A 51 -10.22 8.37 -18.84
C ASP A 51 -8.75 8.23 -19.24
N GLN A 52 -7.84 8.90 -18.54
CA GLN A 52 -6.40 8.73 -18.75
C GLN A 52 -5.86 7.59 -17.88
N ASP A 53 -5.23 6.61 -18.51
CA ASP A 53 -4.53 5.52 -17.83
C ASP A 53 -3.00 5.81 -17.79
N VAL A 54 -2.55 6.50 -16.75
CA VAL A 54 -1.12 6.76 -16.49
C VAL A 54 -0.66 5.87 -15.35
N TYR A 55 0.45 5.17 -15.54
CA TYR A 55 1.04 4.28 -14.55
C TYR A 55 2.44 4.73 -14.18
N LEU A 56 2.72 4.85 -12.88
CA LEU A 56 4.07 4.97 -12.35
C LEU A 56 4.51 3.62 -11.80
N VAL A 57 5.58 3.06 -12.34
CA VAL A 57 6.30 1.97 -11.68
C VAL A 57 7.42 2.60 -10.85
N PRO A 58 7.31 2.64 -9.51
CA PRO A 58 8.21 3.43 -8.67
C PRO A 58 9.47 2.64 -8.28
N ALA A 59 10.13 2.00 -9.25
CA ALA A 59 11.33 1.21 -9.05
C ALA A 59 12.57 2.08 -8.81
N PHE A 60 12.49 3.06 -7.87
CA PHE A 60 13.58 4.00 -7.60
C PHE A 60 14.86 3.32 -7.09
N VAL A 61 14.70 2.18 -6.43
CA VAL A 61 15.77 1.31 -5.94
C VAL A 61 15.58 -0.15 -6.39
N GLY A 62 14.90 -0.33 -7.53
CA GLY A 62 14.43 -1.64 -7.98
C GLY A 62 13.04 -1.98 -7.47
N LEU A 63 12.56 -3.18 -7.81
CA LEU A 63 11.29 -3.74 -7.36
C LEU A 63 11.52 -4.84 -6.33
N GLY A 64 10.75 -4.80 -5.24
CA GLY A 64 10.70 -5.84 -4.21
C GLY A 64 9.79 -7.00 -4.62
N ALA A 65 9.18 -7.65 -3.62
CA ALA A 65 8.25 -8.75 -3.85
C ALA A 65 7.04 -8.29 -4.68
N PRO A 66 6.51 -9.14 -5.58
CA PRO A 66 6.99 -10.49 -5.93
C PRO A 66 8.06 -10.52 -7.03
N TYR A 67 8.49 -9.38 -7.55
CA TYR A 67 9.32 -9.27 -8.77
C TYR A 67 10.81 -9.52 -8.53
N TRP A 68 11.34 -9.05 -7.40
CA TRP A 68 12.74 -9.20 -6.98
C TRP A 68 13.76 -8.77 -8.04
N ASP A 69 13.54 -7.60 -8.65
CA ASP A 69 14.42 -7.00 -9.66
C ASP A 69 15.10 -5.74 -9.12
N ALA A 70 16.34 -5.86 -8.68
CA ALA A 70 17.14 -4.77 -8.14
C ALA A 70 17.71 -3.85 -9.23
N GLU A 71 17.76 -4.30 -10.49
CA GLU A 71 18.40 -3.59 -11.59
C GLU A 71 17.45 -2.65 -12.34
N CYS A 72 16.13 -2.93 -12.31
CA CYS A 72 15.16 -2.05 -12.95
C CYS A 72 15.09 -0.67 -12.29
N ARG A 73 14.58 0.32 -13.02
CA ARG A 73 14.41 1.69 -12.52
C ARG A 73 13.02 2.21 -12.85
N GLY A 74 12.56 3.20 -12.04
CA GLY A 74 11.24 3.77 -12.15
C GLY A 74 10.90 4.31 -13.53
N ALA A 75 9.65 4.15 -13.97
CA ALA A 75 9.17 4.61 -15.26
C ALA A 75 7.71 5.08 -15.17
N LEU A 76 7.35 6.02 -16.05
CA LEU A 76 5.98 6.48 -16.30
C LEU A 76 5.51 5.97 -17.66
N TYR A 77 4.32 5.39 -17.71
CA TYR A 77 3.68 4.88 -18.92
C TYR A 77 2.31 5.51 -19.13
N GLY A 78 1.86 5.56 -20.39
CA GLY A 78 0.56 6.10 -20.75
C GLY A 78 0.50 7.62 -20.82
N LEU A 79 1.64 8.32 -20.91
CA LEU A 79 1.68 9.77 -21.03
C LEU A 79 1.06 10.23 -22.37
N THR A 80 0.20 11.24 -22.27
CA THR A 80 -0.36 11.95 -23.42
C THR A 80 -0.04 13.43 -23.32
N ARG A 81 -0.37 14.22 -24.35
CA ARG A 81 -0.22 15.68 -24.30
C ARG A 81 -1.08 16.33 -23.20
N ALA A 82 -2.17 15.68 -22.80
CA ALA A 82 -3.08 16.17 -21.76
C ALA A 82 -2.66 15.73 -20.35
N THR A 83 -1.67 14.86 -20.21
CA THR A 83 -1.19 14.41 -18.90
C THR A 83 -0.55 15.55 -18.13
N GLY A 84 -1.11 15.85 -16.97
CA GLY A 84 -0.65 16.90 -16.07
C GLY A 84 -0.23 16.35 -14.70
N ARG A 85 -0.06 17.27 -13.76
CA ARG A 85 0.33 16.97 -12.38
C ARG A 85 -0.68 16.07 -11.64
N ALA A 86 -1.97 16.18 -11.99
CA ALA A 86 -3.03 15.41 -11.36
C ALA A 86 -2.92 13.92 -11.71
N GLU A 87 -2.69 13.61 -12.99
CA GLU A 87 -2.50 12.23 -13.48
C GLU A 87 -1.23 11.62 -12.88
N ILE A 88 -0.15 12.40 -12.78
CA ILE A 88 1.11 11.93 -12.17
C ILE A 88 0.92 11.66 -10.66
N ALA A 89 0.21 12.54 -9.94
CA ALA A 89 -0.09 12.32 -8.53
C ALA A 89 -0.97 11.08 -8.32
N ARG A 90 -1.99 10.89 -9.17
CA ARG A 90 -2.82 9.69 -9.16
C ARG A 90 -1.99 8.44 -9.42
N ALA A 91 -1.14 8.44 -10.44
CA ALA A 91 -0.29 7.30 -10.77
C ALA A 91 0.66 6.94 -9.62
N ALA A 92 1.19 7.94 -8.90
CA ALA A 92 2.05 7.71 -7.74
C ALA A 92 1.29 7.07 -6.56
N LEU A 93 0.08 7.52 -6.26
CA LEU A 93 -0.73 6.90 -5.20
C LEU A 93 -1.26 5.52 -5.61
N GLU A 94 -1.72 5.35 -6.86
CA GLU A 94 -2.16 4.06 -7.38
C GLU A 94 -1.01 3.03 -7.41
N SER A 95 0.23 3.46 -7.64
CA SER A 95 1.39 2.56 -7.66
C SER A 95 1.57 1.80 -6.35
N VAL A 96 1.31 2.44 -5.21
CA VAL A 96 1.34 1.79 -3.90
C VAL A 96 0.22 0.77 -3.76
N CYS A 97 -0.98 1.12 -4.24
CA CYS A 97 -2.13 0.22 -4.21
C CYS A 97 -1.92 -1.01 -5.10
N PHE A 98 -1.34 -0.84 -6.29
CA PHE A 98 -1.00 -1.95 -7.19
C PHE A 98 0.08 -2.86 -6.62
N GLN A 99 1.17 -2.30 -6.10
CA GLN A 99 2.22 -3.09 -5.45
C GLN A 99 1.66 -3.88 -4.26
N SER A 100 0.76 -3.26 -3.46
CA SER A 100 0.10 -3.94 -2.35
C SER A 100 -0.80 -5.09 -2.84
N HIS A 101 -1.52 -4.89 -3.95
CA HIS A 101 -2.31 -5.94 -4.57
C HIS A 101 -1.45 -7.13 -5.02
N ASP A 102 -0.35 -6.85 -5.72
CA ASP A 102 0.55 -7.90 -6.23
C ASP A 102 1.17 -8.69 -5.08
N LEU A 103 1.60 -7.99 -4.02
CA LEU A 103 2.14 -8.59 -2.81
C LEU A 103 1.10 -9.50 -2.12
N ILE A 104 -0.10 -8.99 -1.87
CA ILE A 104 -1.18 -9.75 -1.23
C ILE A 104 -1.59 -10.94 -2.09
N THR A 105 -1.59 -10.80 -3.41
CA THR A 105 -1.88 -11.91 -4.34
C THR A 105 -0.83 -13.00 -4.24
N ALA A 106 0.45 -12.64 -4.18
CA ALA A 106 1.54 -13.60 -3.96
C ALA A 106 1.42 -14.30 -2.59
N MET A 107 1.14 -13.53 -1.53
CA MET A 107 0.96 -14.08 -0.17
C MET A 107 -0.23 -15.05 -0.10
N ARG A 108 -1.33 -14.78 -0.81
CA ARG A 108 -2.48 -15.70 -0.90
C ARG A 108 -2.13 -17.00 -1.64
N GLY A 109 -1.23 -16.92 -2.63
CA GLY A 109 -0.69 -18.11 -3.29
C GLY A 109 0.08 -19.02 -2.34
N ASP A 110 0.82 -18.42 -1.41
CA ASP A 110 1.61 -19.15 -0.41
C ASP A 110 0.76 -19.63 0.79
N TRP A 111 -0.38 -18.97 1.04
CA TRP A 111 -1.31 -19.32 2.12
C TRP A 111 -2.78 -19.30 1.66
N PRO A 112 -3.23 -20.33 0.93
CA PRO A 112 -4.57 -20.38 0.33
C PRO A 112 -5.73 -20.37 1.34
N ASP A 113 -5.49 -20.85 2.57
CA ASP A 113 -6.51 -20.94 3.64
C ASP A 113 -6.82 -19.59 4.30
N ALA A 114 -6.15 -18.51 3.91
CA ALA A 114 -6.43 -17.15 4.40
C ALA A 114 -7.68 -16.57 3.73
N GLU A 115 -8.88 -17.04 4.14
CA GLU A 115 -10.15 -16.51 3.67
C GLU A 115 -10.56 -15.22 4.39
N GLY A 116 -11.37 -14.38 3.71
CA GLY A 116 -12.05 -13.25 4.35
C GLY A 116 -11.13 -12.07 4.71
N LEU A 117 -10.16 -11.73 3.86
CA LEU A 117 -9.20 -10.68 4.15
C LEU A 117 -9.88 -9.32 4.41
N VAL A 118 -9.72 -8.80 5.62
CA VAL A 118 -9.85 -7.38 5.93
C VAL A 118 -8.44 -6.83 6.12
N LEU A 119 -8.04 -5.88 5.27
CA LEU A 119 -6.73 -5.26 5.40
C LEU A 119 -6.78 -4.17 6.47
N ARG A 120 -6.05 -4.35 7.57
CA ARG A 120 -5.80 -3.28 8.54
C ARG A 120 -4.55 -2.51 8.12
N VAL A 121 -4.65 -1.18 8.16
CA VAL A 121 -3.58 -0.28 7.68
C VAL A 121 -3.12 0.66 8.77
N ASP A 122 -1.83 1.06 8.71
CA ASP A 122 -1.24 2.04 9.61
C ASP A 122 -0.19 2.93 8.91
N GLY A 123 0.39 3.87 9.67
CA GLY A 123 1.42 4.76 9.20
C GLY A 123 0.93 5.98 8.42
N GLY A 124 1.85 6.82 7.95
CA GLY A 124 1.52 8.16 7.44
C GLY A 124 0.66 8.19 6.18
N MET A 125 0.73 7.18 5.31
CA MET A 125 -0.06 7.15 4.07
C MET A 125 -1.56 6.92 4.30
N VAL A 126 -1.93 6.34 5.44
CA VAL A 126 -3.33 6.02 5.73
C VAL A 126 -4.20 7.26 5.99
N ALA A 127 -3.57 8.42 6.21
CA ALA A 127 -4.26 9.70 6.34
C ALA A 127 -5.03 10.13 5.07
N SER A 128 -4.64 9.62 3.89
CA SER A 128 -5.31 9.92 2.64
C SER A 128 -6.53 9.04 2.43
N ASN A 129 -7.73 9.59 2.59
CA ASN A 129 -8.99 8.89 2.29
C ASN A 129 -9.05 8.42 0.83
N TRP A 130 -8.52 9.23 -0.10
CA TRP A 130 -8.47 8.87 -1.50
C TRP A 130 -7.64 7.59 -1.73
N THR A 131 -6.45 7.53 -1.12
CA THR A 131 -5.56 6.37 -1.25
C THR A 131 -6.19 5.14 -0.61
N MET A 132 -6.80 5.26 0.57
CA MET A 132 -7.46 4.13 1.25
C MET A 132 -8.65 3.60 0.47
N GLN A 133 -9.48 4.48 -0.11
CA GLN A 133 -10.57 4.05 -1.00
C GLN A 133 -10.02 3.36 -2.24
N ARG A 134 -8.97 3.91 -2.87
CA ARG A 134 -8.35 3.31 -4.06
C ARG A 134 -7.72 1.95 -3.75
N LEU A 135 -7.12 1.81 -2.57
CA LEU A 135 -6.58 0.54 -2.10
C LEU A 135 -7.70 -0.51 -1.96
N ALA A 136 -8.80 -0.17 -1.30
CA ALA A 136 -9.97 -1.06 -1.19
C ALA A 136 -10.52 -1.46 -2.56
N ASP A 137 -10.63 -0.50 -3.48
CA ASP A 137 -11.12 -0.70 -4.84
C ASP A 137 -10.25 -1.68 -5.64
N LEU A 138 -8.94 -1.51 -5.60
CA LEU A 138 -7.99 -2.34 -6.36
C LEU A 138 -7.80 -3.72 -5.73
N LEU A 139 -7.85 -3.83 -4.40
CA LEU A 139 -7.80 -5.12 -3.69
C LEU A 139 -9.10 -5.92 -3.80
N ALA A 140 -10.22 -5.28 -4.15
CA ALA A 140 -11.56 -5.85 -4.01
C ALA A 140 -11.84 -6.38 -2.59
N ALA A 141 -11.28 -5.73 -1.56
CA ALA A 141 -11.37 -6.13 -0.16
C ALA A 141 -11.55 -4.90 0.75
N PRO A 142 -12.22 -5.05 1.91
CA PRO A 142 -12.31 -3.98 2.87
C PRO A 142 -10.93 -3.57 3.42
N VAL A 143 -10.76 -2.25 3.61
CA VAL A 143 -9.57 -1.65 4.25
C VAL A 143 -10.03 -0.93 5.51
N ASP A 144 -9.47 -1.30 6.66
CA ASP A 144 -9.80 -0.75 7.97
C ASP A 144 -8.66 0.13 8.47
N ARG A 145 -8.97 1.41 8.69
CA ARG A 145 -8.09 2.36 9.34
C ARG A 145 -8.45 2.46 10.83
N PRO A 146 -7.48 2.25 11.75
CA PRO A 146 -7.71 2.41 13.17
C PRO A 146 -7.74 3.89 13.59
N THR A 147 -8.31 4.15 14.77
CA THR A 147 -8.28 5.48 15.40
C THR A 147 -6.87 5.91 15.77
N ILE A 148 -5.96 4.97 16.01
CA ILE A 148 -4.55 5.23 16.29
C ILE A 148 -3.71 4.61 15.17
N PRO A 149 -3.19 5.42 14.24
CA PRO A 149 -2.44 4.92 13.08
C PRO A 149 -0.96 4.61 13.36
N GLU A 150 -0.44 4.92 14.57
CA GLU A 150 0.95 4.65 14.97
C GLU A 150 1.05 3.33 15.75
N THR A 151 0.70 2.22 15.10
CA THR A 151 0.59 0.91 15.77
C THR A 151 1.93 0.36 16.23
N THR A 152 3.03 0.67 15.55
CA THR A 152 4.38 0.28 15.96
C THR A 152 4.78 0.93 17.29
N ALA A 153 4.56 2.23 17.44
CA ALA A 153 4.84 2.96 18.68
C ALA A 153 3.94 2.46 19.81
N MET A 154 2.66 2.20 19.52
CA MET A 154 1.73 1.63 20.49
C MET A 154 2.16 0.22 20.93
N GLY A 155 2.61 -0.63 20.03
CA GLY A 155 3.10 -1.97 20.37
C GLY A 155 4.32 -1.93 21.30
N ALA A 156 5.27 -1.03 21.03
CA ALA A 156 6.42 -0.82 21.91
C ALA A 156 6.01 -0.32 23.31
N ALA A 157 5.11 0.67 23.37
CA ALA A 157 4.57 1.17 24.63
C ALA A 157 3.80 0.10 25.40
N TYR A 158 3.00 -0.71 24.69
CA TYR A 158 2.26 -1.83 25.26
C TYR A 158 3.20 -2.84 25.93
N LEU A 159 4.25 -3.29 25.23
CA LEU A 159 5.19 -4.28 25.79
C LEU A 159 5.91 -3.75 27.03
N ALA A 160 6.30 -2.48 27.04
CA ALA A 160 6.89 -1.83 28.19
C ALA A 160 5.91 -1.74 29.37
N GLY A 161 4.67 -1.35 29.11
CA GLY A 161 3.60 -1.26 30.09
C GLY A 161 3.18 -2.62 30.65
N LEU A 162 3.11 -3.65 29.80
CA LEU A 162 2.84 -5.02 30.23
C LEU A 162 3.92 -5.54 31.20
N GLN A 163 5.20 -5.32 30.88
CA GLN A 163 6.31 -5.73 31.73
C GLN A 163 6.31 -5.02 33.09
N SER A 164 5.82 -3.78 33.15
CA SER A 164 5.71 -3.01 34.40
C SER A 164 4.38 -3.20 35.13
N GLY A 165 3.47 -4.04 34.61
CA GLY A 165 2.15 -4.29 35.21
C GLY A 165 1.14 -3.15 35.02
N LEU A 166 1.41 -2.20 34.11
CA LEU A 166 0.51 -1.07 33.80
C LEU A 166 -0.56 -1.42 32.76
N TYR A 167 -0.25 -2.34 31.86
CA TYR A 167 -1.18 -2.77 30.80
C TYR A 167 -1.70 -4.20 31.04
N PRO A 168 -2.90 -4.51 30.54
CA PRO A 168 -3.52 -5.82 30.68
C PRO A 168 -2.86 -6.87 29.77
N THR A 169 -3.38 -8.09 29.81
CA THR A 169 -2.96 -9.18 28.92
C THR A 169 -3.09 -8.82 27.44
N PRO A 170 -2.38 -9.52 26.53
CA PRO A 170 -2.50 -9.27 25.08
C PRO A 170 -3.93 -9.37 24.55
N ASP A 171 -4.71 -10.32 25.04
CA ASP A 171 -6.11 -10.53 24.59
C ASP A 171 -7.00 -9.35 24.99
N GLU A 172 -6.91 -8.92 26.26
CA GLU A 172 -7.64 -7.76 26.78
C GLU A 172 -7.17 -6.46 26.09
N PHE A 173 -5.88 -6.33 25.81
CA PHE A 173 -5.36 -5.15 25.09
C PHE A 173 -5.85 -5.11 23.65
N ALA A 174 -5.97 -6.26 22.98
CA ALA A 174 -6.50 -6.35 21.62
C ALA A 174 -7.93 -5.82 21.49
N GLU A 175 -8.74 -5.89 22.56
CA GLU A 175 -10.09 -5.31 22.60
C GLU A 175 -10.11 -3.78 22.55
N THR A 176 -8.97 -3.13 22.84
CA THR A 176 -8.84 -1.67 22.75
C THR A 176 -8.67 -1.17 21.31
N TRP A 177 -8.47 -2.09 20.35
CA TRP A 177 -8.40 -1.71 18.95
C TRP A 177 -9.74 -1.13 18.49
N ALA A 178 -9.71 0.09 17.98
CA ALA A 178 -10.92 0.79 17.54
C ALA A 178 -10.82 1.17 16.06
N LEU A 179 -11.88 0.86 15.33
CA LEU A 179 -12.04 1.23 13.93
C LEU A 179 -12.39 2.73 13.84
N GLU A 180 -11.60 3.52 13.10
CA GLU A 180 -11.98 4.87 12.72
C GLU A 180 -12.87 4.85 11.48
N GLN A 181 -12.39 4.19 10.41
CA GLN A 181 -13.11 4.11 9.14
C GLN A 181 -12.82 2.82 8.39
N ARG A 182 -13.89 2.23 7.82
CA ARG A 182 -13.81 1.15 6.85
C ARG A 182 -14.07 1.67 5.45
N PHE A 183 -13.15 1.37 4.53
CA PHE A 183 -13.28 1.63 3.10
C PHE A 183 -13.71 0.33 2.43
N THR A 184 -14.84 0.33 1.75
CA THR A 184 -15.35 -0.82 1.00
C THR A 184 -15.15 -0.61 -0.49
N PRO A 185 -14.89 -1.68 -1.27
CA PRO A 185 -14.74 -1.59 -2.71
C PRO A 185 -15.95 -0.97 -3.38
N ARG A 186 -15.71 -0.03 -4.30
CA ARG A 186 -16.75 0.68 -5.09
C ARG A 186 -16.48 0.58 -6.60
N MET A 187 -15.24 0.25 -6.99
CA MET A 187 -14.84 0.16 -8.39
C MET A 187 -15.45 -1.07 -9.05
N GLU A 188 -16.07 -0.88 -10.21
CA GLU A 188 -16.60 -1.94 -11.04
C GLU A 188 -15.51 -2.95 -11.43
N ALA A 189 -15.87 -4.24 -11.46
CA ALA A 189 -14.92 -5.33 -11.73
C ALA A 189 -14.19 -5.19 -13.07
N ALA A 190 -14.90 -4.74 -14.12
CA ALA A 190 -14.30 -4.53 -15.45
C ALA A 190 -13.26 -3.40 -15.43
N MET A 191 -13.53 -2.28 -14.72
CA MET A 191 -12.59 -1.19 -14.57
C MET A 191 -11.36 -1.64 -13.77
N ARG A 192 -11.54 -2.37 -12.67
CA ARG A 192 -10.46 -2.93 -11.87
C ARG A 192 -9.57 -3.84 -12.70
N ALA A 193 -10.16 -4.75 -13.48
CA ALA A 193 -9.43 -5.66 -14.37
C ALA A 193 -8.61 -4.89 -15.41
N ARG A 194 -9.18 -3.86 -16.04
CA ARG A 194 -8.47 -2.99 -16.99
C ARG A 194 -7.26 -2.32 -16.34
N LYS A 195 -7.44 -1.74 -15.13
CA LYS A 195 -6.35 -1.08 -14.41
C LYS A 195 -5.23 -2.05 -14.02
N HIS A 196 -5.58 -3.25 -13.57
CA HIS A 196 -4.58 -4.27 -13.27
C HIS A 196 -3.84 -4.72 -14.54
N ALA A 197 -4.52 -4.91 -15.65
CA ALA A 197 -3.87 -5.27 -16.92
C ALA A 197 -2.86 -4.20 -17.37
N GLY A 198 -3.23 -2.90 -17.28
CA GLY A 198 -2.31 -1.81 -17.59
C GLY A 198 -1.13 -1.70 -16.63
N TRP A 199 -1.35 -1.96 -15.34
CA TRP A 199 -0.28 -2.05 -14.36
C TRP A 199 0.70 -3.20 -14.68
N GLN A 200 0.20 -4.39 -14.98
CA GLN A 200 1.03 -5.54 -15.32
C GLN A 200 1.83 -5.30 -16.62
N ASP A 201 1.24 -4.67 -17.63
CA ASP A 201 1.98 -4.25 -18.83
C ASP A 201 3.10 -3.26 -18.49
N ALA A 202 2.83 -2.27 -17.62
CA ALA A 202 3.84 -1.31 -17.16
C ALA A 202 4.99 -2.01 -16.39
N ILE A 203 4.69 -2.95 -15.52
CA ILE A 203 5.68 -3.77 -14.82
C ILE A 203 6.55 -4.54 -15.81
N GLN A 204 5.95 -5.28 -16.76
CA GLN A 204 6.68 -6.07 -17.74
C GLN A 204 7.66 -5.24 -18.57
N ARG A 205 7.27 -4.01 -18.92
CA ARG A 205 8.15 -3.07 -19.65
C ARG A 205 9.26 -2.49 -18.77
N THR A 206 9.10 -2.52 -17.45
CA THR A 206 10.07 -1.96 -16.50
C THR A 206 11.13 -2.98 -16.08
N LEU A 207 10.77 -4.26 -16.02
CA LEU A 207 11.68 -5.32 -15.60
C LEU A 207 12.93 -5.37 -16.46
N SER A 208 14.09 -5.55 -15.83
CA SER A 208 15.39 -5.64 -16.51
C SER A 208 15.53 -6.94 -17.31
N ARG A 209 14.74 -7.97 -16.96
CA ARG A 209 14.69 -9.29 -17.62
C ARG A 209 13.22 -9.75 -17.67
N PRO A 210 12.44 -9.34 -18.67
CA PRO A 210 11.00 -9.62 -18.73
C PRO A 210 10.63 -11.12 -18.93
N ASP A 211 11.58 -11.99 -19.25
CA ASP A 211 11.34 -13.39 -19.66
C ASP A 211 11.80 -14.42 -18.59
N ARG A 212 11.68 -14.13 -17.30
CA ARG A 212 11.93 -15.15 -16.26
C ARG A 212 10.69 -15.52 -15.48
#